data_503b314abc5ec198889d9c94b5d9c709
#
_entry.id   503b314abc5ec198889d9c94b5d9c709
#
_cell.length_a   1.000
_cell.length_b   1.000
_cell.length_c   1.000
_cell.angle_alpha   90.00
_cell.angle_beta   90.00
_cell.angle_gamma   90.00
#
_symmetry.space_group_name_H-M   'P 1'
#
loop_
_entity.id
_entity.type
_entity.pdbx_description
1 polymer ?
#
loop_
_entity_poly.entity_id
_entity_poly.type
_entity_poly.pdbx_seq_one_letter_code
_entity_poly.pdbx_strand_id
1 'polypeptide(L)'
;MGHQGALGANTAGDSLPRSNRSSNGSSNGLDYRIRVSKRAKNINIHVSHWGDVEIVIPPSVDPRQVPEIVERRREWIVRTRQRFLDRQETMPLDVVQPLPEEIQLRSLPETWTVIYAPAPGTQLTATTRSPHQLHVHGPTENLESCQSLLRRWLNRKATYHFLPWLRQVSREIDLPYASASVRQQKTRWASCSSKRTISLNAKLLFLPAPLVRYVFIHELCHTVHMNHSAQFWALVGKKEPDYERLDQELQKAWCYVPAWVERSRPTSATQ
;
A
#
# COMPACT_ATOMS: atom_id res chain seq x y z
N MET A 1 -44.76 -24.15 -53.41
CA MET A 1 -45.52 -23.70 -52.25
C MET A 1 -44.58 -23.84 -51.08
N GLY A 2 -43.82 -22.92 -50.58
CA GLY A 2 -44.17 -21.62 -49.99
C GLY A 2 -44.19 -21.78 -48.50
N HIS A 3 -43.14 -21.45 -47.78
CA HIS A 3 -43.19 -20.36 -46.80
C HIS A 3 -41.86 -20.15 -46.10
N GLN A 4 -41.49 -18.90 -46.07
CA GLN A 4 -40.42 -18.22 -45.36
C GLN A 4 -40.67 -18.28 -43.86
N GLY A 5 -39.60 -18.24 -43.05
CA GLY A 5 -39.65 -18.04 -41.59
C GLY A 5 -38.30 -17.64 -41.03
N ALA A 6 -38.04 -16.36 -41.07
CA ALA A 6 -37.30 -15.46 -40.15
C ALA A 6 -36.12 -15.97 -39.31
N LEU A 7 -34.98 -15.38 -39.60
CA LEU A 7 -33.79 -15.27 -38.78
C LEU A 7 -34.04 -14.47 -37.47
N GLY A 8 -33.87 -15.10 -36.33
CA GLY A 8 -33.77 -14.43 -35.04
C GLY A 8 -32.31 -14.28 -34.64
N ALA A 9 -31.77 -13.05 -34.78
CA ALA A 9 -30.46 -12.70 -34.30
C ALA A 9 -30.47 -12.62 -32.75
N ASN A 10 -29.79 -13.54 -32.12
CA ASN A 10 -29.54 -13.51 -30.67
C ASN A 10 -28.27 -12.74 -30.40
N THR A 11 -28.39 -11.46 -30.08
CA THR A 11 -27.31 -10.64 -29.58
C THR A 11 -26.99 -11.08 -28.14
N ALA A 12 -25.99 -11.92 -27.99
CA ALA A 12 -25.37 -12.19 -26.69
C ALA A 12 -24.68 -10.92 -26.20
N GLY A 13 -25.32 -10.24 -25.26
CA GLY A 13 -24.74 -9.12 -24.53
C GLY A 13 -23.59 -9.61 -23.67
N ASP A 14 -22.38 -9.25 -24.08
CA ASP A 14 -21.13 -9.48 -23.35
C ASP A 14 -21.13 -8.57 -22.10
N SER A 15 -21.60 -9.12 -20.97
CA SER A 15 -21.57 -8.47 -19.66
C SER A 15 -20.27 -8.79 -18.95
N LEU A 16 -19.20 -8.09 -19.32
CA LEU A 16 -17.97 -8.01 -18.52
C LEU A 16 -18.28 -7.47 -17.11
N PRO A 17 -17.66 -8.02 -16.06
CA PRO A 17 -17.92 -7.58 -14.70
C PRO A 17 -17.46 -6.14 -14.49
N ARG A 18 -18.43 -5.23 -14.24
CA ARG A 18 -18.22 -3.82 -13.90
C ARG A 18 -17.65 -3.69 -12.49
N SER A 19 -16.37 -4.00 -12.28
CA SER A 19 -15.70 -3.76 -11.02
C SER A 19 -14.52 -2.80 -11.19
N ASN A 20 -14.57 -1.66 -10.45
CA ASN A 20 -13.58 -0.60 -10.37
C ASN A 20 -13.39 0.28 -11.62
N ARG A 21 -14.37 1.13 -11.92
CA ARG A 21 -14.11 2.27 -12.81
C ARG A 21 -13.25 3.30 -12.08
N SER A 22 -12.06 3.56 -12.58
CA SER A 22 -11.24 4.70 -12.19
C SER A 22 -11.19 5.67 -13.36
N SER A 23 -11.37 6.96 -13.08
CA SER A 23 -11.20 8.06 -14.02
C SER A 23 -10.23 9.09 -13.45
N ASN A 24 -9.55 9.82 -14.31
CA ASN A 24 -8.70 10.92 -13.92
C ASN A 24 -9.52 12.21 -13.95
N GLY A 25 -9.27 13.12 -13.02
CA GLY A 25 -9.82 14.45 -12.97
C GLY A 25 -8.71 15.47 -12.73
N SER A 26 -8.91 16.68 -13.18
CA SER A 26 -8.08 17.84 -12.85
C SER A 26 -8.98 18.99 -12.46
N SER A 27 -8.62 19.74 -11.43
CA SER A 27 -9.31 20.96 -11.02
C SER A 27 -8.26 21.99 -10.60
N ASN A 28 -8.26 23.14 -11.31
CA ASN A 28 -7.35 24.26 -11.03
C ASN A 28 -5.87 23.84 -10.84
N GLY A 29 -5.33 22.98 -11.73
CA GLY A 29 -3.95 22.51 -11.67
C GLY A 29 -3.69 21.41 -10.62
N LEU A 30 -4.72 20.89 -9.97
CA LEU A 30 -4.63 19.75 -9.09
C LEU A 30 -5.16 18.49 -9.80
N ASP A 31 -4.25 17.59 -10.15
CA ASP A 31 -4.61 16.31 -10.73
C ASP A 31 -4.98 15.31 -9.64
N TYR A 32 -6.06 14.57 -9.86
CA TYR A 32 -6.51 13.53 -8.93
C TYR A 32 -7.15 12.37 -9.69
N ARG A 33 -7.20 11.23 -9.03
CA ARG A 33 -7.86 10.02 -9.52
C ARG A 33 -9.16 9.78 -8.78
N ILE A 34 -10.24 9.51 -9.52
CA ILE A 34 -11.52 9.11 -8.94
C ILE A 34 -11.63 7.58 -9.01
N ARG A 35 -11.99 6.97 -7.89
CA ARG A 35 -12.26 5.55 -7.81
C ARG A 35 -13.62 5.30 -7.16
N VAL A 36 -14.52 4.67 -7.89
CA VAL A 36 -15.81 4.20 -7.35
C VAL A 36 -15.59 2.91 -6.59
N SER A 37 -16.06 2.83 -5.35
CA SER A 37 -15.92 1.65 -4.50
C SER A 37 -17.25 1.27 -3.85
N LYS A 38 -17.73 0.06 -4.12
CA LYS A 38 -18.95 -0.49 -3.49
C LYS A 38 -18.84 -0.64 -1.98
N ARG A 39 -17.62 -0.63 -1.42
CA ARG A 39 -17.36 -0.73 0.02
C ARG A 39 -17.30 0.63 0.72
N ALA A 40 -17.16 1.70 -0.04
CA ALA A 40 -17.14 3.05 0.51
C ALA A 40 -18.55 3.46 0.93
N LYS A 41 -18.72 3.91 2.16
CA LYS A 41 -19.96 4.51 2.67
C LYS A 41 -19.92 6.03 2.55
N ASN A 42 -18.73 6.61 2.58
CA ASN A 42 -18.48 8.06 2.51
C ASN A 42 -17.44 8.35 1.43
N ILE A 43 -17.35 9.62 1.02
CA ILE A 43 -16.30 10.11 0.15
C ILE A 43 -15.02 10.20 0.98
N ASN A 44 -13.94 9.61 0.46
CA ASN A 44 -12.64 9.64 1.11
C ASN A 44 -11.61 10.24 0.16
N ILE A 45 -10.85 11.23 0.64
CA ILE A 45 -9.73 11.83 -0.07
C ILE A 45 -8.45 11.25 0.51
N HIS A 46 -7.64 10.63 -0.33
CA HIS A 46 -6.34 10.07 0.03
C HIS A 46 -5.25 10.84 -0.70
N VAL A 47 -4.30 11.36 0.05
CA VAL A 47 -3.05 11.91 -0.51
C VAL A 47 -1.96 10.90 -0.19
N SER A 48 -1.31 10.34 -1.22
CA SER A 48 -0.17 9.44 -1.03
C SER A 48 1.05 10.23 -0.56
N HIS A 49 2.01 9.56 0.05
CA HIS A 49 3.29 10.19 0.43
C HIS A 49 4.13 10.62 -0.80
N TRP A 50 3.74 10.21 -2.01
CA TRP A 50 4.30 10.69 -3.28
C TRP A 50 3.54 11.89 -3.86
N GLY A 51 2.57 12.43 -3.12
CA GLY A 51 1.76 13.58 -3.53
C GLY A 51 0.60 13.22 -4.48
N ASP A 52 0.33 11.94 -4.73
CA ASP A 52 -0.80 11.52 -5.53
C ASP A 52 -2.11 11.68 -4.77
N VAL A 53 -3.13 12.18 -5.45
CA VAL A 53 -4.46 12.39 -4.86
C VAL A 53 -5.44 11.35 -5.42
N GLU A 54 -6.05 10.55 -4.58
CA GLU A 54 -7.12 9.59 -4.95
C GLU A 54 -8.41 9.94 -4.19
N ILE A 55 -9.49 10.13 -4.92
CA ILE A 55 -10.83 10.36 -4.37
C ILE A 55 -11.62 9.06 -4.49
N VAL A 56 -11.96 8.46 -3.36
CA VAL A 56 -12.78 7.24 -3.32
C VAL A 56 -14.21 7.63 -3.02
N ILE A 57 -15.11 7.33 -3.95
CA ILE A 57 -16.54 7.64 -3.81
C ILE A 57 -17.39 6.37 -3.77
N PRO A 58 -18.51 6.36 -3.02
CA PRO A 58 -19.52 5.31 -3.12
C PRO A 58 -20.26 5.37 -4.47
N PRO A 59 -20.91 4.27 -4.91
CA PRO A 59 -21.65 4.25 -6.18
C PRO A 59 -22.83 5.22 -6.23
N SER A 60 -23.31 5.69 -5.07
CA SER A 60 -24.41 6.66 -4.94
C SER A 60 -23.99 8.11 -5.23
N VAL A 61 -22.69 8.38 -5.32
CA VAL A 61 -22.17 9.74 -5.61
C VAL A 61 -21.84 9.85 -7.09
N ASP A 62 -22.39 10.88 -7.74
CA ASP A 62 -22.07 11.20 -9.13
C ASP A 62 -20.61 11.67 -9.22
N PRO A 63 -19.76 11.05 -10.06
CA PRO A 63 -18.40 11.52 -10.30
C PRO A 63 -18.29 12.98 -10.75
N ARG A 64 -19.33 13.54 -11.35
CA ARG A 64 -19.41 14.96 -11.79
C ARG A 64 -19.37 15.94 -10.60
N GLN A 65 -19.73 15.50 -9.41
CA GLN A 65 -19.68 16.32 -8.18
C GLN A 65 -18.28 16.36 -7.53
N VAL A 66 -17.37 15.48 -7.97
CA VAL A 66 -16.03 15.38 -7.39
C VAL A 66 -15.20 16.66 -7.51
N PRO A 67 -15.21 17.40 -8.65
CA PRO A 67 -14.46 18.66 -8.75
C PRO A 67 -14.83 19.66 -7.66
N GLU A 68 -16.10 19.82 -7.35
CA GLU A 68 -16.58 20.74 -6.29
C GLU A 68 -16.12 20.25 -4.89
N ILE A 69 -16.14 18.95 -4.65
CA ILE A 69 -15.68 18.36 -3.39
C ILE A 69 -14.18 18.56 -3.21
N VAL A 70 -13.41 18.40 -4.28
CA VAL A 70 -11.97 18.65 -4.31
C VAL A 70 -11.68 20.10 -4.01
N GLU A 71 -12.44 21.04 -4.61
CA GLU A 71 -12.25 22.47 -4.42
C GLU A 71 -12.53 22.89 -2.96
N ARG A 72 -13.60 22.39 -2.34
CA ARG A 72 -13.88 22.63 -0.91
C ARG A 72 -12.78 22.12 0.02
N ARG A 73 -11.99 21.12 -0.40
CA ARG A 73 -10.90 20.54 0.37
C ARG A 73 -9.50 20.87 -0.17
N ARG A 74 -9.44 21.76 -1.17
CA ARG A 74 -8.23 22.09 -1.89
C ARG A 74 -7.08 22.49 -0.98
N GLU A 75 -7.34 23.40 -0.06
CA GLU A 75 -6.30 23.91 0.85
C GLU A 75 -5.69 22.77 1.69
N TRP A 76 -6.53 21.88 2.21
CA TRP A 76 -6.07 20.70 2.96
C TRP A 76 -5.27 19.74 2.06
N ILE A 77 -5.74 19.49 0.82
CA ILE A 77 -5.06 18.60 -0.13
C ILE A 77 -3.68 19.17 -0.47
N VAL A 78 -3.62 20.45 -0.85
CA VAL A 78 -2.36 21.12 -1.24
C VAL A 78 -1.38 21.13 -0.06
N ARG A 79 -1.82 21.51 1.13
CA ARG A 79 -0.99 21.50 2.33
C ARG A 79 -0.47 20.11 2.68
N THR A 80 -1.32 19.10 2.54
CA THR A 80 -0.93 17.69 2.79
C THR A 80 0.04 17.19 1.74
N ARG A 81 -0.20 17.51 0.46
CA ARG A 81 0.70 17.19 -0.66
C ARG A 81 2.07 17.84 -0.46
N GLN A 82 2.10 19.14 -0.13
CA GLN A 82 3.35 19.86 0.08
C GLN A 82 4.18 19.25 1.22
N ARG A 83 3.57 18.91 2.35
CA ARG A 83 4.27 18.21 3.43
C ARG A 83 4.95 16.90 2.99
N PHE A 84 4.35 16.18 2.06
CA PHE A 84 4.95 14.96 1.54
C PHE A 84 6.07 15.28 0.55
N LEU A 85 5.93 16.29 -0.31
CA LEU A 85 6.94 16.71 -1.26
C LEU A 85 8.18 17.28 -0.56
N ASP A 86 8.01 18.16 0.44
CA ASP A 86 9.11 18.72 1.23
C ASP A 86 9.96 17.63 1.89
N ARG A 87 9.32 16.51 2.25
CA ARG A 87 10.03 15.34 2.80
C ARG A 87 10.79 14.54 1.75
N GLN A 88 10.34 14.55 0.49
CA GLN A 88 11.03 13.85 -0.61
C GLN A 88 12.35 14.53 -0.99
N GLU A 89 12.48 15.85 -0.87
CA GLU A 89 13.71 16.59 -1.14
C GLU A 89 14.87 16.16 -0.22
N THR A 90 14.54 15.57 0.93
CA THR A 90 15.52 15.06 1.91
C THR A 90 15.76 13.56 1.81
N MET A 91 15.14 12.87 0.80
CA MET A 91 15.25 11.42 0.66
C MET A 91 16.56 10.97 0.00
N PRO A 92 17.12 9.84 0.42
CA PRO A 92 18.25 9.23 -0.29
C PRO A 92 17.89 8.88 -1.75
N LEU A 93 18.86 9.04 -2.66
CA LEU A 93 18.71 8.81 -4.11
C LEU A 93 18.24 7.38 -4.46
N ASP A 94 18.62 6.38 -3.66
CA ASP A 94 18.23 4.97 -3.81
C ASP A 94 16.71 4.75 -3.68
N VAL A 95 16.00 5.67 -3.04
CA VAL A 95 14.53 5.59 -2.87
C VAL A 95 13.77 5.96 -4.15
N VAL A 96 14.40 6.68 -5.07
CA VAL A 96 13.75 7.23 -6.29
C VAL A 96 13.87 6.31 -7.51
N GLN A 97 14.77 5.33 -7.50
CA GLN A 97 14.99 4.45 -8.65
C GLN A 97 13.78 3.57 -8.98
N PRO A 98 13.40 3.43 -10.27
CA PRO A 98 12.25 2.62 -10.69
C PRO A 98 12.46 1.11 -10.47
N LEU A 99 13.71 0.63 -10.57
CA LEU A 99 14.14 -0.72 -10.21
C LEU A 99 15.38 -0.62 -9.32
N PRO A 100 15.35 -1.16 -8.11
CA PRO A 100 16.48 -1.07 -7.20
C PRO A 100 17.58 -2.06 -7.56
N GLU A 101 18.83 -1.65 -7.49
CA GLU A 101 19.99 -2.52 -7.47
C GLU A 101 20.27 -3.03 -6.05
N GLU A 102 19.79 -2.28 -5.04
CA GLU A 102 19.91 -2.62 -3.64
C GLU A 102 18.57 -2.42 -2.91
N ILE A 103 18.24 -3.32 -2.00
CA ILE A 103 17.06 -3.23 -1.13
C ILE A 103 17.50 -3.32 0.33
N GLN A 104 17.40 -2.21 1.05
CA GLN A 104 17.70 -2.16 2.47
C GLN A 104 16.46 -2.48 3.31
N LEU A 105 16.48 -3.60 4.04
CA LEU A 105 15.43 -4.02 4.95
C LEU A 105 15.80 -3.66 6.40
N ARG A 106 15.49 -2.43 6.81
CA ARG A 106 15.94 -1.87 8.09
C ARG A 106 15.39 -2.62 9.31
N SER A 107 14.23 -3.25 9.21
CA SER A 107 13.65 -4.05 10.30
C SER A 107 14.39 -5.37 10.57
N LEU A 108 15.16 -5.85 9.58
CA LEU A 108 15.87 -7.11 9.62
C LEU A 108 17.40 -6.96 9.60
N PRO A 109 17.95 -5.76 9.71
CA PRO A 109 19.25 -5.23 9.30
C PRO A 109 19.91 -6.01 8.14
N GLU A 110 19.17 -6.19 7.06
CA GLU A 110 19.61 -6.87 5.85
C GLU A 110 19.67 -5.92 4.66
N THR A 111 20.75 -6.02 3.88
CA THR A 111 20.88 -5.35 2.59
C THR A 111 20.94 -6.40 1.48
N TRP A 112 20.03 -6.29 0.50
CA TRP A 112 19.89 -7.25 -0.59
C TRP A 112 20.34 -6.63 -1.90
N THR A 113 21.31 -7.25 -2.59
CA THR A 113 21.68 -6.89 -3.95
C THR A 113 20.69 -7.54 -4.94
N VAL A 114 20.14 -6.75 -5.85
CA VAL A 114 19.24 -7.23 -6.89
C VAL A 114 19.98 -7.30 -8.23
N ILE A 115 20.05 -8.48 -8.80
CA ILE A 115 20.73 -8.75 -10.06
C ILE A 115 19.68 -9.07 -11.13
N TYR A 116 19.58 -8.25 -12.15
CA TYR A 116 18.67 -8.44 -13.27
C TYR A 116 19.40 -9.15 -14.41
N ALA A 117 18.90 -10.32 -14.79
CA ALA A 117 19.42 -11.14 -15.89
C ALA A 117 18.36 -11.23 -17.00
N PRO A 118 18.43 -10.38 -18.04
CA PRO A 118 17.52 -10.44 -19.18
C PRO A 118 17.55 -11.81 -19.84
N ALA A 119 16.39 -12.37 -20.15
CA ALA A 119 16.25 -13.60 -20.88
C ALA A 119 14.98 -13.58 -21.75
N PRO A 120 14.97 -14.23 -22.90
CA PRO A 120 13.78 -14.37 -23.72
C PRO A 120 12.70 -15.16 -23.00
N GLY A 121 11.43 -14.78 -23.22
CA GLY A 121 10.28 -15.45 -22.61
C GLY A 121 9.25 -14.47 -22.06
N THR A 122 8.20 -15.01 -21.48
CA THR A 122 7.10 -14.22 -20.91
C THR A 122 7.07 -14.22 -19.38
N GLN A 123 7.88 -15.06 -18.74
CA GLN A 123 7.83 -15.29 -17.31
C GLN A 123 9.05 -14.69 -16.60
N LEU A 124 8.78 -13.81 -15.62
CA LEU A 124 9.77 -13.33 -14.66
C LEU A 124 9.83 -14.23 -13.45
N THR A 125 11.03 -14.58 -13.04
CA THR A 125 11.31 -15.36 -11.82
C THR A 125 12.24 -14.60 -10.90
N ALA A 126 12.10 -14.82 -9.58
CA ALA A 126 13.01 -14.29 -8.57
C ALA A 126 13.52 -15.43 -7.71
N THR A 127 14.81 -15.62 -7.68
CA THR A 127 15.51 -16.63 -6.88
C THR A 127 16.46 -15.95 -5.90
N THR A 128 16.44 -16.42 -4.67
CA THR A 128 17.36 -15.97 -3.62
C THR A 128 18.63 -16.81 -3.66
N ARG A 129 19.78 -16.15 -3.68
CA ARG A 129 21.08 -16.79 -3.51
C ARG A 129 21.78 -16.23 -2.26
N SER A 130 22.65 -17.00 -1.67
CA SER A 130 23.41 -16.60 -0.48
C SER A 130 24.67 -15.82 -0.88
N PRO A 131 25.10 -14.82 -0.08
CA PRO A 131 24.38 -14.11 0.96
C PRO A 131 23.57 -12.94 0.35
N HIS A 132 22.30 -12.80 0.68
CA HIS A 132 21.44 -11.63 0.38
C HIS A 132 21.43 -11.15 -1.08
N GLN A 133 21.45 -12.10 -2.04
CA GLN A 133 21.30 -11.80 -3.46
C GLN A 133 19.94 -12.23 -3.98
N LEU A 134 19.27 -11.33 -4.70
CA LEU A 134 18.00 -11.57 -5.37
C LEU A 134 18.23 -11.53 -6.89
N HIS A 135 18.19 -12.69 -7.53
CA HIS A 135 18.34 -12.80 -8.98
C HIS A 135 16.96 -12.74 -9.63
N VAL A 136 16.75 -11.72 -10.46
CA VAL A 136 15.54 -11.54 -11.28
C VAL A 136 15.88 -11.94 -12.71
N HIS A 137 15.25 -13.00 -13.22
CA HIS A 137 15.53 -13.57 -14.54
C HIS A 137 14.28 -13.57 -15.41
N GLY A 138 14.42 -13.19 -16.68
CA GLY A 138 13.34 -13.12 -17.68
C GLY A 138 13.26 -11.75 -18.38
N PRO A 139 12.07 -11.32 -18.86
CA PRO A 139 11.88 -10.03 -19.55
C PRO A 139 11.96 -8.84 -18.57
N THR A 140 13.18 -8.50 -18.15
CA THR A 140 13.44 -7.45 -17.14
C THR A 140 13.21 -6.02 -17.65
N GLU A 141 13.01 -5.82 -18.94
CA GLU A 141 12.67 -4.52 -19.55
C GLU A 141 11.26 -4.04 -19.13
N ASN A 142 10.38 -4.96 -18.72
CA ASN A 142 9.05 -4.62 -18.22
C ASN A 142 9.12 -4.22 -16.74
N LEU A 143 9.24 -2.91 -16.49
CA LEU A 143 9.36 -2.32 -15.15
C LEU A 143 8.21 -2.74 -14.21
N GLU A 144 6.96 -2.71 -14.69
CA GLU A 144 5.79 -3.03 -13.87
C GLU A 144 5.81 -4.50 -13.42
N SER A 145 6.18 -5.39 -14.32
CA SER A 145 6.32 -6.82 -14.03
C SER A 145 7.44 -7.08 -13.02
N CYS A 146 8.60 -6.43 -13.18
CA CYS A 146 9.72 -6.50 -12.24
C CYS A 146 9.29 -5.98 -10.85
N GLN A 147 8.70 -4.80 -10.77
CA GLN A 147 8.20 -4.24 -9.52
C GLN A 147 7.14 -5.15 -8.87
N SER A 148 6.23 -5.73 -9.67
CA SER A 148 5.24 -6.68 -9.18
C SER A 148 5.89 -7.92 -8.57
N LEU A 149 6.94 -8.45 -9.22
CA LEU A 149 7.72 -9.58 -8.71
C LEU A 149 8.44 -9.24 -7.40
N LEU A 150 9.11 -8.09 -7.33
CA LEU A 150 9.78 -7.59 -6.12
C LEU A 150 8.79 -7.39 -4.97
N ARG A 151 7.61 -6.83 -5.24
CA ARG A 151 6.54 -6.68 -4.23
C ARG A 151 6.05 -8.03 -3.70
N ARG A 152 5.94 -9.06 -4.55
CA ARG A 152 5.60 -10.42 -4.10
C ARG A 152 6.69 -11.02 -3.24
N TRP A 153 7.95 -10.80 -3.61
CA TRP A 153 9.09 -11.22 -2.80
C TRP A 153 9.09 -10.54 -1.43
N LEU A 154 8.93 -9.21 -1.36
CA LEU A 154 8.78 -8.48 -0.10
C LEU A 154 7.65 -9.03 0.77
N ASN A 155 6.49 -9.32 0.17
CA ASN A 155 5.36 -9.84 0.93
C ASN A 155 5.65 -11.21 1.55
N ARG A 156 6.33 -12.10 0.82
CA ARG A 156 6.79 -13.39 1.36
C ARG A 156 7.81 -13.19 2.48
N LYS A 157 8.80 -12.32 2.27
CA LYS A 157 9.82 -11.99 3.26
C LYS A 157 9.18 -11.43 4.54
N ALA A 158 8.30 -10.47 4.41
CA ALA A 158 7.57 -9.89 5.55
C ALA A 158 6.69 -10.94 6.28
N THR A 159 6.01 -11.82 5.55
CA THR A 159 5.20 -12.88 6.14
C THR A 159 6.05 -13.82 6.99
N TYR A 160 7.20 -14.24 6.45
CA TYR A 160 8.12 -15.15 7.12
C TYR A 160 8.67 -14.57 8.42
N HIS A 161 9.02 -13.28 8.44
CA HIS A 161 9.63 -12.64 9.60
C HIS A 161 8.61 -12.04 10.59
N PHE A 162 7.58 -11.37 10.09
CA PHE A 162 6.68 -10.60 10.95
C PHE A 162 5.67 -11.45 11.71
N LEU A 163 5.16 -12.54 11.13
CA LEU A 163 4.17 -13.35 11.84
C LEU A 163 4.75 -14.04 13.09
N PRO A 164 5.94 -14.64 13.05
CA PRO A 164 6.59 -15.14 14.26
C PRO A 164 6.93 -14.03 15.26
N TRP A 165 7.44 -12.89 14.79
CA TRP A 165 7.79 -11.74 15.64
C TRP A 165 6.56 -11.13 16.31
N LEU A 166 5.46 -10.90 15.57
CA LEU A 166 4.20 -10.45 16.18
C LEU A 166 3.71 -11.42 17.26
N ARG A 167 3.81 -12.73 17.01
CA ARG A 167 3.43 -13.76 18.01
C ARG A 167 4.31 -13.68 19.24
N GLN A 168 5.59 -13.45 19.08
CA GLN A 168 6.52 -13.25 20.20
C GLN A 168 6.13 -12.00 21.02
N VAL A 169 5.95 -10.83 20.36
CA VAL A 169 5.54 -9.59 21.02
C VAL A 169 4.20 -9.76 21.74
N SER A 170 3.22 -10.43 21.11
CA SER A 170 1.91 -10.72 21.72
C SER A 170 2.03 -11.48 23.03
N ARG A 171 2.95 -12.46 23.11
CA ARG A 171 3.22 -13.21 24.35
C ARG A 171 3.94 -12.36 25.39
N GLU A 172 4.94 -11.58 24.97
CA GLU A 172 5.72 -10.70 25.86
C GLU A 172 4.84 -9.70 26.60
N ILE A 173 3.84 -9.14 25.91
CA ILE A 173 2.96 -8.12 26.49
C ILE A 173 1.60 -8.65 26.95
N ASP A 174 1.36 -9.95 26.84
CA ASP A 174 0.11 -10.62 27.22
C ASP A 174 -1.14 -10.01 26.57
N LEU A 175 -1.09 -9.80 25.25
CA LEU A 175 -2.23 -9.34 24.44
C LEU A 175 -2.47 -10.30 23.26
N PRO A 176 -3.36 -11.29 23.40
CA PRO A 176 -3.63 -12.28 22.37
C PRO A 176 -4.45 -11.69 21.22
N TYR A 177 -4.23 -12.23 20.01
CA TYR A 177 -4.98 -11.92 18.79
C TYR A 177 -5.51 -13.20 18.13
N ALA A 178 -6.54 -13.08 17.27
CA ALA A 178 -7.18 -14.25 16.64
C ALA A 178 -6.39 -14.78 15.46
N SER A 179 -5.95 -13.88 14.57
CA SER A 179 -5.17 -14.21 13.38
C SER A 179 -4.39 -13.01 12.87
N ALA A 180 -3.35 -13.26 12.07
CA ALA A 180 -2.60 -12.20 11.43
C ALA A 180 -2.28 -12.55 9.97
N SER A 181 -2.14 -11.52 9.13
CA SER A 181 -1.73 -11.63 7.73
C SER A 181 -0.87 -10.45 7.33
N VAL A 182 -0.03 -10.65 6.30
CA VAL A 182 0.73 -9.57 5.68
C VAL A 182 0.08 -9.19 4.36
N ARG A 183 -0.02 -7.88 4.11
CA ARG A 183 -0.64 -7.30 2.91
C ARG A 183 0.19 -6.14 2.39
N GLN A 184 -0.18 -5.61 1.24
CA GLN A 184 0.37 -4.37 0.67
C GLN A 184 -0.69 -3.28 0.74
N GLN A 185 -0.77 -2.62 1.88
CA GLN A 185 -1.70 -1.51 2.09
C GLN A 185 -1.10 -0.21 1.54
N LYS A 186 -1.93 0.73 1.07
CA LYS A 186 -1.46 1.98 0.49
C LYS A 186 -1.11 3.03 1.55
N THR A 187 -1.97 3.19 2.57
CA THR A 187 -2.00 4.38 3.44
C THR A 187 -1.86 4.10 4.93
N ARG A 188 -1.66 2.85 5.32
CA ARG A 188 -1.53 2.48 6.74
C ARG A 188 -0.47 1.40 6.93
N TRP A 189 0.19 1.43 8.07
CA TRP A 189 1.22 0.46 8.44
C TRP A 189 0.64 -0.87 8.86
N ALA A 190 -0.49 -0.85 9.56
CA ALA A 190 -1.20 -2.04 9.98
C ALA A 190 -2.68 -1.73 10.26
N SER A 191 -3.44 -2.71 10.68
CA SER A 191 -4.81 -2.54 11.18
C SER A 191 -5.24 -3.76 11.99
N CYS A 192 -6.01 -3.53 13.06
CA CYS A 192 -6.70 -4.57 13.80
C CYS A 192 -8.21 -4.46 13.58
N SER A 193 -8.90 -5.57 13.42
CA SER A 193 -10.35 -5.63 13.29
C SER A 193 -11.02 -5.95 14.63
N SER A 194 -12.35 -5.70 14.74
CA SER A 194 -13.15 -6.10 15.90
C SER A 194 -13.13 -7.61 16.19
N LYS A 195 -12.75 -8.43 15.18
CA LYS A 195 -12.52 -9.88 15.33
C LYS A 195 -11.09 -10.19 15.78
N ARG A 196 -10.32 -9.20 16.24
CA ARG A 196 -8.91 -9.34 16.64
C ARG A 196 -8.02 -9.92 15.55
N THR A 197 -8.34 -9.63 14.28
CA THR A 197 -7.49 -10.01 13.14
C THR A 197 -6.59 -8.86 12.77
N ILE A 198 -5.28 -9.09 12.82
CA ILE A 198 -4.25 -8.08 12.53
C ILE A 198 -3.79 -8.21 11.09
N SER A 199 -3.71 -7.09 10.39
CA SER A 199 -3.22 -7.00 9.02
C SER A 199 -2.00 -6.09 9.00
N LEU A 200 -0.81 -6.65 8.77
CA LEU A 200 0.46 -5.93 8.71
C LEU A 200 0.78 -5.53 7.27
N ASN A 201 1.46 -4.40 7.10
CA ASN A 201 1.93 -3.97 5.79
C ASN A 201 3.35 -4.49 5.54
N ALA A 202 3.60 -5.11 4.38
CA ALA A 202 4.94 -5.55 3.99
C ALA A 202 5.98 -4.41 3.97
N LYS A 203 5.54 -3.16 3.79
CA LYS A 203 6.38 -1.96 3.82
C LYS A 203 7.07 -1.72 5.17
N LEU A 204 6.59 -2.33 6.24
CA LEU A 204 7.25 -2.33 7.54
C LEU A 204 8.68 -2.89 7.48
N LEU A 205 9.03 -3.67 6.43
CA LEU A 205 10.40 -4.14 6.21
C LEU A 205 11.42 -3.00 6.07
N PHE A 206 10.99 -1.84 5.57
CA PHE A 206 11.84 -0.67 5.37
C PHE A 206 12.03 0.17 6.65
N LEU A 207 11.22 -0.02 7.67
CA LEU A 207 11.29 0.74 8.91
C LEU A 207 12.34 0.16 9.87
N PRO A 208 12.95 1.00 10.73
CA PRO A 208 13.75 0.52 11.86
C PRO A 208 12.96 -0.44 12.75
N ALA A 209 13.62 -1.47 13.27
CA ALA A 209 13.01 -2.51 14.10
C ALA A 209 12.19 -1.96 15.30
N PRO A 210 12.63 -0.91 16.03
CA PRO A 210 11.83 -0.33 17.11
C PRO A 210 10.47 0.20 16.65
N LEU A 211 10.40 0.84 15.47
CA LEU A 211 9.13 1.32 14.91
C LEU A 211 8.19 0.17 14.52
N VAL A 212 8.75 -0.92 13.98
CA VAL A 212 7.95 -2.12 13.65
C VAL A 212 7.37 -2.74 14.93
N ARG A 213 8.19 -2.88 15.98
CA ARG A 213 7.75 -3.38 17.28
C ARG A 213 6.64 -2.51 17.87
N TYR A 214 6.79 -1.19 17.80
CA TYR A 214 5.76 -0.24 18.22
C TYR A 214 4.45 -0.44 17.46
N VAL A 215 4.49 -0.57 16.13
CA VAL A 215 3.28 -0.87 15.32
C VAL A 215 2.63 -2.16 15.79
N PHE A 216 3.39 -3.21 16.11
CA PHE A 216 2.83 -4.45 16.62
C PHE A 216 2.12 -4.25 17.96
N ILE A 217 2.73 -3.52 18.89
CA ILE A 217 2.15 -3.20 20.20
C ILE A 217 0.86 -2.39 20.03
N HIS A 218 0.87 -1.37 19.16
CA HIS A 218 -0.30 -0.55 18.83
C HIS A 218 -1.48 -1.41 18.34
N GLU A 219 -1.25 -2.30 17.37
CA GLU A 219 -2.29 -3.18 16.84
C GLU A 219 -2.77 -4.23 17.86
N LEU A 220 -1.87 -4.71 18.72
CA LEU A 220 -2.23 -5.60 19.80
C LEU A 220 -3.07 -4.90 20.87
N CYS A 221 -2.83 -3.62 21.18
CA CYS A 221 -3.67 -2.83 22.07
C CYS A 221 -5.09 -2.66 21.51
N HIS A 222 -5.27 -2.64 20.19
CA HIS A 222 -6.58 -2.65 19.55
C HIS A 222 -7.38 -3.94 19.77
N THR A 223 -6.76 -5.04 20.22
CA THR A 223 -7.52 -6.23 20.63
C THR A 223 -8.33 -6.02 21.90
N VAL A 224 -8.02 -4.96 22.68
CA VAL A 224 -8.69 -4.55 23.90
C VAL A 224 -9.53 -3.29 23.69
N HIS A 225 -8.96 -2.25 23.09
CA HIS A 225 -9.63 -0.97 22.85
C HIS A 225 -9.60 -0.66 21.35
N MET A 226 -10.78 -0.74 20.69
CA MET A 226 -10.89 -0.56 19.24
C MET A 226 -10.72 0.88 18.74
N ASN A 227 -10.85 1.86 19.63
CA ASN A 227 -10.70 3.28 19.34
C ASN A 227 -9.51 3.86 20.10
N HIS A 228 -8.97 4.98 19.62
CA HIS A 228 -7.86 5.69 20.24
C HIS A 228 -8.32 6.58 21.42
N SER A 229 -9.07 6.00 22.36
CA SER A 229 -9.51 6.66 23.59
C SER A 229 -8.35 6.86 24.58
N ALA A 230 -8.58 7.62 25.65
CA ALA A 230 -7.61 7.76 26.73
C ALA A 230 -7.17 6.40 27.31
N GLN A 231 -8.11 5.46 27.42
CA GLN A 231 -7.83 4.09 27.89
C GLN A 231 -6.92 3.31 26.93
N PHE A 232 -7.09 3.49 25.59
CA PHE A 232 -6.21 2.92 24.60
C PHE A 232 -4.78 3.44 24.80
N TRP A 233 -4.60 4.75 24.84
CA TRP A 233 -3.27 5.35 25.00
C TRP A 233 -2.63 5.03 26.35
N ALA A 234 -3.40 4.92 27.42
CA ALA A 234 -2.91 4.45 28.72
C ALA A 234 -2.37 2.99 28.63
N LEU A 235 -3.08 2.12 27.87
CA LEU A 235 -2.62 0.75 27.64
C LEU A 235 -1.36 0.74 26.78
N VAL A 236 -1.29 1.52 25.69
CA VAL A 236 -0.11 1.63 24.85
C VAL A 236 1.09 2.09 25.67
N GLY A 237 0.97 3.15 26.46
CA GLY A 237 2.05 3.66 27.32
C GLY A 237 2.50 2.68 28.39
N LYS A 238 1.59 1.83 28.90
CA LYS A 238 1.97 0.74 29.81
C LYS A 238 2.80 -0.34 29.14
N LYS A 239 2.55 -0.63 27.84
CA LYS A 239 3.23 -1.70 27.07
C LYS A 239 4.47 -1.20 26.32
N GLU A 240 4.49 0.09 25.97
CA GLU A 240 5.62 0.78 25.32
C GLU A 240 5.75 2.18 25.92
N PRO A 241 6.57 2.35 26.95
CA PRO A 241 6.72 3.65 27.63
C PRO A 241 7.17 4.79 26.70
N ASP A 242 7.90 4.48 25.62
CA ASP A 242 8.47 5.43 24.67
C ASP A 242 7.53 5.73 23.48
N TYR A 243 6.25 5.35 23.61
CA TYR A 243 5.30 5.36 22.51
C TYR A 243 5.10 6.73 21.85
N GLU A 244 5.17 7.83 22.61
CA GLU A 244 4.96 9.19 22.05
C GLU A 244 6.05 9.55 21.04
N ARG A 245 7.30 9.26 21.37
CA ARG A 245 8.43 9.46 20.45
C ARG A 245 8.32 8.55 19.23
N LEU A 246 8.01 7.26 19.45
CA LEU A 246 7.87 6.28 18.38
C LEU A 246 6.70 6.61 17.43
N ASP A 247 5.59 7.13 17.97
CA ASP A 247 4.45 7.57 17.14
C ASP A 247 4.81 8.78 16.28
N GLN A 248 5.52 9.76 16.84
CA GLN A 248 6.02 10.91 16.10
C GLN A 248 7.00 10.51 14.98
N GLU A 249 7.89 9.55 15.24
CA GLU A 249 8.80 9.01 14.24
C GLU A 249 8.02 8.22 13.16
N LEU A 250 7.04 7.42 13.57
CA LEU A 250 6.21 6.64 12.66
C LEU A 250 5.41 7.50 11.68
N GLN A 251 4.96 8.68 12.10
CA GLN A 251 4.29 9.65 11.21
C GLN A 251 5.19 10.14 10.07
N LYS A 252 6.52 10.10 10.26
CA LYS A 252 7.52 10.50 9.26
C LYS A 252 8.07 9.30 8.47
N ALA A 253 7.79 8.07 8.91
CA ALA A 253 8.49 6.87 8.47
C ALA A 253 8.19 6.44 7.01
N TRP A 254 7.20 7.05 6.35
CA TRP A 254 6.95 6.81 4.92
C TRP A 254 8.13 7.21 4.03
N CYS A 255 9.03 8.08 4.49
CA CYS A 255 10.26 8.41 3.79
C CYS A 255 11.21 7.20 3.61
N TYR A 256 11.08 6.16 4.39
CA TYR A 256 11.87 4.93 4.23
C TYR A 256 11.36 4.01 3.13
N VAL A 257 10.15 4.23 2.60
CA VAL A 257 9.53 3.33 1.61
C VAL A 257 9.95 3.73 0.20
N PRO A 258 10.67 2.86 -0.54
CA PRO A 258 11.07 3.16 -1.91
C PRO A 258 9.89 3.32 -2.88
N ALA A 259 10.05 4.19 -3.90
CA ALA A 259 9.01 4.48 -4.89
C ALA A 259 8.54 3.23 -5.65
N TRP A 260 9.44 2.31 -5.98
CA TRP A 260 9.12 1.10 -6.73
C TRP A 260 8.18 0.13 -5.99
N VAL A 261 8.04 0.28 -4.67
CA VAL A 261 7.10 -0.54 -3.86
C VAL A 261 5.66 -0.12 -4.11
N GLU A 262 5.43 1.14 -4.47
CA GLU A 262 4.12 1.61 -4.88
C GLU A 262 3.77 1.07 -6.28
N ARG A 263 2.48 0.88 -6.53
CA ARG A 263 2.05 0.52 -7.88
C ARG A 263 2.29 1.71 -8.80
N SER A 264 3.11 1.53 -9.82
CA SER A 264 3.26 2.49 -10.91
C SER A 264 1.87 2.90 -11.42
N ARG A 265 1.66 4.19 -11.64
CA ARG A 265 0.54 4.62 -12.49
C ARG A 265 0.75 3.99 -13.86
N PRO A 266 -0.29 3.48 -14.54
CA PRO A 266 -0.20 3.37 -15.98
C PRO A 266 0.06 4.79 -16.49
N THR A 267 1.24 5.01 -17.01
CA THR A 267 1.55 6.20 -17.80
C THR A 267 0.52 6.22 -18.92
N SER A 268 -0.40 7.16 -18.88
CA SER A 268 -1.19 7.51 -20.08
C SER A 268 -0.13 7.92 -21.10
N ALA A 269 0.11 7.05 -22.08
CA ALA A 269 0.86 7.41 -23.25
C ALA A 269 0.18 8.66 -23.85
N THR A 270 0.89 9.77 -23.78
CA THR A 270 0.59 10.97 -24.55
C THR A 270 0.76 10.56 -26.02
N GLN A 271 -0.35 10.37 -26.72
CA GLN A 271 -0.38 10.46 -28.17
C GLN A 271 -0.64 11.90 -28.53
#